data_3cb2105e20e02a7a4534fc4a20b71955
#
_entry.id   3cb2105e20e02a7a4534fc4a20b71955
#
_cell.length_a   1.000
_cell.length_b   1.000
_cell.length_c   1.000
_cell.angle_alpha   90.00
_cell.angle_beta   90.00
_cell.angle_gamma   90.00
#
_symmetry.space_group_name_H-M   'P 1'
#
loop_
_entity.id
_entity.type
_entity.pdbx_description
1 polymer ?
#
loop_
_entity_poly.entity_id
_entity_poly.type
_entity_poly.pdbx_seq_one_letter_code
_entity_poly.pdbx_strand_id
1 'polypeptide(L)'
;MIVRVAENVRSTHNQDGGIVLDVLHGQMFRLNFVGSRILELLKQGCTPPEIAEQLARQFGVDRATAEADVREFIGTLEKHHLLTVRDSNSLT
;
A
#
# COMPACT_ATOMS: atom_id res chain seq x y z
N MET A 1 -6.31 -11.91 3.93
CA MET A 1 -5.45 -10.83 4.43
C MET A 1 -6.23 -9.52 4.45
N ILE A 2 -6.29 -8.90 5.58
CA ILE A 2 -6.93 -7.59 5.74
C ILE A 2 -5.85 -6.57 6.02
N VAL A 3 -5.81 -5.53 5.21
CA VAL A 3 -4.82 -4.46 5.34
C VAL A 3 -5.55 -3.17 5.66
N ARG A 4 -5.12 -2.49 6.71
CA ARG A 4 -5.73 -1.25 7.14
C ARG A 4 -4.66 -0.19 7.31
N VAL A 5 -4.85 0.94 6.63
CA VAL A 5 -3.95 2.08 6.76
C VAL A 5 -4.20 2.75 8.12
N ALA A 6 -3.13 3.10 8.82
CA ALA A 6 -3.23 3.70 10.14
C ALA A 6 -3.89 5.08 10.08
N GLU A 7 -4.60 5.44 11.13
CA GLU A 7 -5.34 6.71 11.18
C GLU A 7 -4.41 7.93 11.18
N ASN A 8 -3.20 7.76 11.67
CA ASN A 8 -2.22 8.85 11.72
C ASN A 8 -1.50 9.10 10.40
N VAL A 9 -1.90 8.40 9.34
CA VAL A 9 -1.25 8.51 8.03
C VAL A 9 -2.00 9.52 7.17
N ARG A 10 -1.24 10.46 6.62
CA ARG A 10 -1.72 11.36 5.59
C ARG A 10 -0.89 11.15 4.35
N SER A 11 -1.50 11.27 3.20
CA SER A 11 -0.77 11.07 1.96
C SER A 11 -1.26 12.01 0.89
N THR A 12 -0.33 12.41 0.02
CA THR A 12 -0.65 13.13 -1.20
C THR A 12 0.01 12.40 -2.34
N HIS A 13 -0.54 12.54 -3.53
CA HIS A 13 0.04 11.92 -4.70
C HIS A 13 -0.06 12.88 -5.88
N ASN A 14 0.88 12.73 -6.80
CA ASN A 14 0.92 13.50 -8.03
C ASN A 14 1.41 12.60 -9.15
N GLN A 15 1.74 13.18 -10.30
CA GLN A 15 2.16 12.42 -11.47
C GLN A 15 3.46 11.65 -11.27
N ASP A 16 4.30 12.11 -10.35
CA ASP A 16 5.63 11.52 -10.14
C ASP A 16 5.71 10.57 -8.96
N GLY A 17 4.65 10.47 -8.19
CA GLY A 17 4.65 9.62 -7.01
C GLY A 17 3.83 10.22 -5.90
N GLY A 18 4.32 10.13 -4.67
CA GLY A 18 3.58 10.66 -3.54
C GLY A 18 4.44 10.80 -2.30
N ILE A 19 3.82 11.34 -1.28
CA ILE A 19 4.42 11.51 0.03
C ILE A 19 3.46 10.94 1.05
N VAL A 20 4.00 10.15 1.98
CA VAL A 20 3.26 9.64 3.13
C VAL A 20 3.81 10.33 4.36
N LEU A 21 2.91 10.88 5.15
CA LEU A 21 3.27 11.58 6.37
C LEU A 21 2.66 10.83 7.57
N ASP A 22 3.51 10.46 8.50
CA ASP A 22 3.10 9.93 9.79
C ASP A 22 3.02 11.09 10.75
N VAL A 23 1.82 11.63 10.96
CA VAL A 23 1.66 12.85 11.76
C VAL A 23 1.88 12.60 13.23
N LEU A 24 1.75 11.35 13.68
CA LEU A 24 1.96 11.01 15.07
C LEU A 24 3.45 11.00 15.44
N HIS A 25 4.29 10.48 14.54
CA HIS A 25 5.73 10.34 14.79
C HIS A 25 6.56 11.38 14.05
N GLY A 26 5.91 12.25 13.25
CA GLY A 26 6.62 13.29 12.53
C GLY A 26 7.54 12.77 11.43
N GLN A 27 7.22 11.63 10.85
CA GLN A 27 8.04 11.04 9.80
C GLN A 27 7.41 11.22 8.43
N MET A 28 8.25 11.38 7.44
CA MET A 28 7.82 11.56 6.06
C MET A 28 8.53 10.56 5.17
N PHE A 29 7.79 9.94 4.26
CA PHE A 29 8.32 8.96 3.33
C PHE A 29 7.93 9.34 1.91
N ARG A 30 8.86 9.16 0.98
CA ARG A 30 8.56 9.36 -0.44
C ARG A 30 8.16 8.05 -1.08
N LEU A 31 7.18 8.12 -1.96
CA LEU A 31 6.71 6.96 -2.72
C LEU A 31 6.93 7.23 -4.20
N ASN A 32 7.36 6.19 -4.94
CA ASN A 32 7.33 6.28 -6.38
C ASN A 32 5.88 6.17 -6.87
N PHE A 33 5.69 6.28 -8.18
CA PHE A 33 4.35 6.28 -8.75
C PHE A 33 3.58 4.99 -8.42
N VAL A 34 4.24 3.84 -8.54
CA VAL A 34 3.59 2.56 -8.27
C VAL A 34 3.20 2.44 -6.80
N GLY A 35 4.12 2.78 -5.89
CA GLY A 35 3.83 2.74 -4.45
C GLY A 35 2.71 3.68 -4.07
N SER A 36 2.69 4.87 -4.63
CA SER A 36 1.62 5.83 -4.39
C SER A 36 0.27 5.28 -4.84
N ARG A 37 0.24 4.61 -5.99
CA ARG A 37 -0.99 4.00 -6.50
C ARG A 37 -1.47 2.87 -5.61
N ILE A 38 -0.54 2.04 -5.12
CA ILE A 38 -0.89 0.96 -4.21
C ILE A 38 -1.52 1.53 -2.93
N LEU A 39 -0.89 2.54 -2.36
CA LEU A 39 -1.42 3.14 -1.13
C LEU A 39 -2.81 3.72 -1.36
N GLU A 40 -3.02 4.40 -2.47
CA GLU A 40 -4.33 4.96 -2.80
C GLU A 40 -5.39 3.86 -2.85
N LEU A 41 -5.08 2.74 -3.49
CA LEU A 41 -6.03 1.64 -3.58
C LEU A 41 -6.28 0.98 -2.22
N LEU A 42 -5.25 0.89 -1.39
CA LEU A 42 -5.43 0.40 -0.02
C LEU A 42 -6.38 1.29 0.77
N LYS A 43 -6.24 2.59 0.63
CA LYS A 43 -7.11 3.54 1.32
C LYS A 43 -8.55 3.47 0.83
N GLN A 44 -8.75 3.04 -0.40
CA GLN A 44 -10.09 2.84 -0.96
C GLN A 44 -10.71 1.51 -0.52
N GLY A 45 -9.96 0.68 0.20
CA GLY A 45 -10.46 -0.59 0.68
C GLY A 45 -10.23 -1.76 -0.24
N CYS A 46 -9.40 -1.60 -1.27
CA CYS A 46 -9.07 -2.71 -2.16
C CYS A 46 -8.22 -3.74 -1.44
N THR A 47 -8.45 -5.00 -1.74
CA THR A 47 -7.63 -6.08 -1.21
C THR A 47 -6.32 -6.19 -1.99
N PRO A 48 -5.27 -6.78 -1.39
CA PRO A 48 -4.03 -6.96 -2.14
C PRO A 48 -4.18 -7.70 -3.48
N PRO A 49 -4.96 -8.77 -3.59
CA PRO A 49 -5.17 -9.38 -4.91
C PRO A 49 -5.83 -8.44 -5.91
N GLU A 50 -6.80 -7.64 -5.47
CA GLU A 50 -7.44 -6.65 -6.34
C GLU A 50 -6.45 -5.61 -6.82
N ILE A 51 -5.57 -5.17 -5.92
CA ILE A 51 -4.55 -4.18 -6.26
C ILE A 51 -3.59 -4.76 -7.30
N ALA A 52 -3.14 -5.98 -7.08
CA ALA A 52 -2.22 -6.63 -8.02
C ALA A 52 -2.86 -6.76 -9.41
N GLU A 53 -4.13 -7.09 -9.46
CA GLU A 53 -4.83 -7.19 -10.73
C GLU A 53 -4.90 -5.85 -11.46
N GLN A 54 -5.21 -4.78 -10.72
CA GLN A 54 -5.27 -3.45 -11.31
C GLN A 54 -3.90 -2.98 -11.79
N LEU A 55 -2.84 -3.26 -11.04
CA LEU A 55 -1.50 -2.89 -11.46
C LEU A 55 -1.08 -3.65 -12.70
N ALA A 56 -1.41 -4.93 -12.78
CA ALA A 56 -1.07 -5.73 -13.96
C ALA A 56 -1.74 -5.15 -15.21
N ARG A 57 -2.99 -4.74 -15.10
CA ARG A 57 -3.70 -4.13 -16.24
C ARG A 57 -3.15 -2.75 -16.56
N GLN A 58 -2.94 -1.93 -15.54
CA GLN A 58 -2.59 -0.52 -15.73
C GLN A 58 -1.19 -0.36 -16.28
N PHE A 59 -0.26 -1.18 -15.79
CA PHE A 59 1.16 -1.03 -16.14
C PHE A 59 1.66 -2.10 -17.10
N GLY A 60 0.80 -3.04 -17.49
CA GLY A 60 1.20 -4.07 -18.44
C GLY A 60 2.22 -5.05 -17.90
N VAL A 61 2.31 -5.21 -16.58
CA VAL A 61 3.21 -6.20 -15.98
C VAL A 61 2.44 -7.48 -15.71
N ASP A 62 3.16 -8.59 -15.55
CA ASP A 62 2.46 -9.83 -15.29
C ASP A 62 1.96 -9.86 -13.84
N ARG A 63 0.98 -10.73 -13.61
CA ARG A 63 0.29 -10.81 -12.32
C ARG A 63 1.24 -11.17 -11.19
N ALA A 64 2.16 -12.08 -11.44
CA ALA A 64 3.10 -12.53 -10.40
C ALA A 64 4.01 -11.38 -9.96
N THR A 65 4.48 -10.58 -10.92
CA THR A 65 5.30 -9.41 -10.62
C THR A 65 4.50 -8.39 -9.81
N ALA A 66 3.25 -8.13 -10.22
CA ALA A 66 2.39 -7.20 -9.50
C ALA A 66 2.14 -7.66 -8.07
N GLU A 67 1.88 -8.95 -7.89
CA GLU A 67 1.65 -9.50 -6.55
C GLU A 67 2.88 -9.36 -5.65
N ALA A 68 4.07 -9.59 -6.22
CA ALA A 68 5.31 -9.45 -5.46
C ALA A 68 5.53 -7.99 -5.05
N ASP A 69 5.28 -7.06 -5.96
CA ASP A 69 5.44 -5.63 -5.67
C ASP A 69 4.47 -5.17 -4.59
N VAL A 70 3.22 -5.60 -4.66
CA VAL A 70 2.22 -5.23 -3.67
C VAL A 70 2.61 -5.78 -2.29
N ARG A 71 3.03 -7.04 -2.25
CA ARG A 71 3.43 -7.67 -0.99
C ARG A 71 4.62 -6.97 -0.37
N GLU A 72 5.63 -6.65 -1.17
CA GLU A 72 6.82 -5.96 -0.69
C GLU A 72 6.47 -4.57 -0.16
N PHE A 73 5.63 -3.84 -0.87
CA PHE A 73 5.22 -2.51 -0.45
C PHE A 73 4.45 -2.55 0.87
N ILE A 74 3.51 -3.49 1.00
CA ILE A 74 2.75 -3.65 2.22
C ILE A 74 3.67 -3.98 3.39
N GLY A 75 4.63 -4.88 3.17
CA GLY A 75 5.59 -5.24 4.22
C GLY A 75 6.43 -4.05 4.66
N THR A 76 6.84 -3.21 3.74
CA THR A 76 7.60 -2.00 4.05
C THR A 76 6.77 -1.04 4.89
N LEU A 77 5.52 -0.79 4.49
CA LEU A 77 4.66 0.10 5.26
C LEU A 77 4.34 -0.46 6.64
N GLU A 78 4.14 -1.75 6.74
CA GLU A 78 3.90 -2.39 8.03
C GLU A 78 5.09 -2.23 8.95
N LYS A 79 6.29 -2.38 8.42
CA LYS A 79 7.52 -2.22 9.17
C LYS A 79 7.65 -0.83 9.77
N HIS A 80 7.13 0.18 9.09
CA HIS A 80 7.16 1.57 9.56
C HIS A 80 5.90 1.96 10.33
N HIS A 81 5.05 1.00 10.66
CA HIS A 81 3.82 1.22 11.42
C HIS A 81 2.82 2.14 10.70
N LEU A 82 2.87 2.16 9.38
CA LEU A 82 1.95 2.96 8.59
C LEU A 82 0.68 2.23 8.22
N LEU A 83 0.69 0.90 8.37
CA LEU A 83 -0.49 0.09 8.20
C LEU A 83 -0.39 -1.15 9.07
N THR A 84 -1.53 -1.81 9.24
CA THR A 84 -1.58 -3.10 9.93
C THR A 84 -2.09 -4.16 8.98
N VAL A 85 -1.53 -5.36 9.11
CA VAL A 85 -1.96 -6.51 8.33
C VAL A 85 -2.56 -7.52 9.29
N ARG A 86 -3.76 -7.98 8.98
CA ARG A 86 -4.44 -8.98 9.78
C ARG A 86 -4.81 -10.17 8.90
N ASP A 87 -4.42 -11.34 9.34
CA ASP A 87 -4.82 -12.56 8.66
C ASP A 87 -6.27 -12.86 9.01
N SER A 88 -7.09 -13.19 8.01
CA SER A 88 -8.48 -13.51 8.25
C SER A 88 -8.67 -14.75 9.11
N ASN A 89 -7.65 -15.60 9.24
CA ASN A 89 -7.69 -16.80 10.04
C ASN A 89 -7.15 -16.62 11.45
N SER A 90 -6.78 -15.40 11.83
CA SER A 90 -6.10 -15.14 13.09
C SER A 90 -7.06 -15.03 14.27
N LEU A 91 -8.31 -15.35 14.08
CA LEU A 91 -9.32 -15.25 15.12
C LEU A 91 -9.37 -16.43 16.06
N THR A 92 -8.56 -17.39 15.86
CA THR A 92 -8.54 -18.56 16.72
C THR A 92 -7.76 -18.32 18.00
#